data_3cfe4a3c5def24639bfac037cfe25ea9
#
_entry.id   3cfe4a3c5def24639bfac037cfe25ea9
#
_cell.length_a   1.000
_cell.length_b   1.000
_cell.length_c   1.000
_cell.angle_alpha   90.00
_cell.angle_beta   90.00
_cell.angle_gamma   90.00
#
_symmetry.space_group_name_H-M   'P 1'
#
loop_
_entity.id
_entity.type
_entity.pdbx_description
1 polymer ?
#
loop_
_entity_poly.entity_id
_entity_poly.type
_entity_poly.pdbx_seq_one_letter_code
_entity_poly.pdbx_strand_id
1 'polypeptide(L)'
;MSNGTVLTGENTAEYMLNTIYKDVPVAQQDEYFEYIAKTVMDGAFGNMTVDKMMKVAQSIGDLAENRHFYAYTFHEDEAKYFQGAGLAKNAPESETNPETGIYISEQNPSKMGWYIDRSSEVTKTGDKTYHVKYTLTNRMTSTEMAACTSYILGGEQKGVGGVPVAPSGTSAQRVLIYAPAGGSIGSIAVTGDVRDRSNATMDGKPLNSSMAYIAPGKSVTYEFDVTVSDKATADMKLNQTPCGKMTNDVKYNY
;
A
#
# COMPACT_ATOMS: atom_id res chain seq x y z
N MET A 1 -25.44 -6.19 8.95
CA MET A 1 -24.61 -6.94 9.92
C MET A 1 -25.45 -7.34 11.13
N SER A 2 -25.13 -8.41 11.83
CA SER A 2 -25.87 -8.87 13.04
C SER A 2 -25.92 -7.82 14.16
N ASN A 3 -24.95 -6.92 14.19
CA ASN A 3 -24.87 -5.78 15.12
C ASN A 3 -25.61 -4.52 14.65
N GLY A 4 -26.41 -4.61 13.59
CA GLY A 4 -27.15 -3.49 13.00
C GLY A 4 -26.32 -2.55 12.11
N THR A 5 -25.01 -2.76 11.94
CA THR A 5 -24.18 -1.92 11.07
C THR A 5 -24.59 -2.08 9.60
N VAL A 6 -24.83 -0.96 8.92
CA VAL A 6 -25.05 -0.91 7.47
C VAL A 6 -23.72 -0.54 6.80
N LEU A 7 -23.22 -1.41 5.94
CA LEU A 7 -22.01 -1.16 5.15
C LEU A 7 -22.35 -0.43 3.86
N THR A 8 -21.54 0.57 3.55
CA THR A 8 -21.59 1.38 2.34
C THR A 8 -20.20 1.43 1.69
N GLY A 9 -20.10 1.93 0.46
CA GLY A 9 -18.79 2.15 -0.17
C GLY A 9 -17.86 3.06 0.64
N GLU A 10 -18.40 3.94 1.46
CA GLU A 10 -17.62 4.92 2.25
C GLU A 10 -17.06 4.32 3.54
N ASN A 11 -17.80 3.40 4.21
CA ASN A 11 -17.42 2.91 5.53
C ASN A 11 -16.88 1.47 5.54
N THR A 12 -17.03 0.72 4.45
CA THR A 12 -16.65 -0.70 4.40
C THR A 12 -15.16 -0.90 4.65
N ALA A 13 -14.29 -0.05 4.08
CA ALA A 13 -12.86 -0.17 4.29
C ALA A 13 -12.47 0.05 5.76
N GLU A 14 -13.01 1.08 6.41
CA GLU A 14 -12.79 1.32 7.84
C GLU A 14 -13.33 0.17 8.69
N TYR A 15 -14.52 -0.30 8.38
CA TYR A 15 -15.11 -1.41 9.12
C TYR A 15 -14.25 -2.67 9.04
N MET A 16 -13.80 -3.05 7.85
CA MET A 16 -12.98 -4.26 7.63
C MET A 16 -11.56 -4.15 8.16
N LEU A 17 -10.94 -2.96 8.06
CA LEU A 17 -9.52 -2.77 8.37
C LEU A 17 -9.26 -2.27 9.81
N ASN A 18 -10.31 -1.87 10.52
CA ASN A 18 -10.21 -1.30 11.87
C ASN A 18 -11.33 -1.77 12.81
N THR A 19 -12.61 -1.47 12.49
CA THR A 19 -13.74 -1.64 13.42
C THR A 19 -13.94 -3.10 13.81
N ILE A 20 -13.89 -4.03 12.86
CA ILE A 20 -13.99 -5.48 13.13
C ILE A 20 -12.98 -5.93 14.20
N TYR A 21 -11.74 -5.44 14.11
CA TYR A 21 -10.69 -5.84 15.05
C TYR A 21 -10.88 -5.30 16.47
N LYS A 22 -11.68 -4.24 16.63
CA LYS A 22 -12.03 -3.66 17.94
C LYS A 22 -13.26 -4.29 18.54
N ASP A 23 -14.31 -4.46 17.72
CA ASP A 23 -15.68 -4.69 18.20
C ASP A 23 -16.10 -6.17 18.12
N VAL A 24 -15.39 -6.96 17.30
CA VAL A 24 -15.73 -8.38 17.06
C VAL A 24 -14.68 -9.30 17.70
N PRO A 25 -15.09 -10.26 18.54
CA PRO A 25 -14.16 -11.26 19.09
C PRO A 25 -13.41 -11.98 17.97
N VAL A 26 -12.11 -12.23 18.18
CA VAL A 26 -11.20 -12.83 17.15
C VAL A 26 -11.80 -14.12 16.56
N ALA A 27 -12.40 -14.97 17.40
CA ALA A 27 -13.01 -16.23 16.96
C ALA A 27 -14.21 -16.07 16.01
N GLN A 28 -14.78 -14.88 15.90
CA GLN A 28 -15.94 -14.59 15.04
C GLN A 28 -15.57 -13.71 13.82
N GLN A 29 -14.35 -13.18 13.76
CA GLN A 29 -13.97 -12.25 12.71
C GLN A 29 -14.04 -12.87 11.31
N ASP A 30 -13.67 -14.14 11.16
CA ASP A 30 -13.71 -14.84 9.87
C ASP A 30 -15.14 -14.96 9.32
N GLU A 31 -16.14 -15.23 10.19
CA GLU A 31 -17.54 -15.27 9.77
C GLU A 31 -18.02 -13.90 9.25
N TYR A 32 -17.57 -12.81 9.87
CA TYR A 32 -17.89 -11.46 9.42
C TYR A 32 -17.22 -11.15 8.08
N PHE A 33 -15.97 -11.50 7.89
CA PHE A 33 -15.27 -11.32 6.61
C PHE A 33 -15.91 -12.14 5.50
N GLU A 34 -16.26 -13.40 5.75
CA GLU A 34 -16.96 -14.26 4.79
C GLU A 34 -18.31 -13.67 4.40
N TYR A 35 -19.11 -13.24 5.39
CA TYR A 35 -20.40 -12.61 5.14
C TYR A 35 -20.28 -11.35 4.27
N ILE A 36 -19.31 -10.47 4.57
CA ILE A 36 -19.08 -9.24 3.81
C ILE A 36 -18.64 -9.58 2.38
N ALA A 37 -17.65 -10.46 2.23
CA ALA A 37 -17.16 -10.88 0.93
C ALA A 37 -18.27 -11.48 0.06
N LYS A 38 -19.05 -12.40 0.64
CA LYS A 38 -20.21 -13.00 -0.06
C LYS A 38 -21.23 -11.95 -0.47
N THR A 39 -21.59 -11.03 0.42
CA THR A 39 -22.58 -9.98 0.12
C THR A 39 -22.11 -9.06 -1.00
N VAL A 40 -20.82 -8.67 -0.98
CA VAL A 40 -20.23 -7.85 -2.04
C VAL A 40 -20.20 -8.60 -3.37
N MET A 41 -19.79 -9.87 -3.36
CA MET A 41 -19.74 -10.70 -4.57
C MET A 41 -21.15 -10.96 -5.14
N ASP A 42 -22.13 -11.31 -4.32
CA ASP A 42 -23.53 -11.47 -4.74
C ASP A 42 -24.09 -10.13 -5.28
N GLY A 43 -23.76 -9.03 -4.62
CA GLY A 43 -24.10 -7.68 -5.08
C GLY A 43 -23.46 -7.32 -6.42
N ALA A 44 -22.19 -7.60 -6.61
CA ALA A 44 -21.45 -7.27 -7.83
C ALA A 44 -21.82 -8.18 -9.01
N PHE A 45 -21.91 -9.48 -8.79
CA PHE A 45 -22.02 -10.47 -9.86
C PHE A 45 -23.39 -11.17 -9.93
N GLY A 46 -24.25 -11.06 -8.92
CA GLY A 46 -25.62 -11.58 -8.96
C GLY A 46 -26.51 -10.78 -9.92
N ASN A 47 -27.43 -11.47 -10.61
CA ASN A 47 -28.37 -10.86 -11.58
C ASN A 47 -27.69 -9.92 -12.59
N MET A 48 -26.67 -10.43 -13.28
CA MET A 48 -25.85 -9.66 -14.20
C MET A 48 -26.66 -9.17 -15.41
N THR A 49 -26.73 -7.85 -15.57
CA THR A 49 -27.22 -7.16 -16.77
C THR A 49 -26.04 -6.57 -17.53
N VAL A 50 -26.23 -6.19 -18.80
CA VAL A 50 -25.17 -5.53 -19.60
C VAL A 50 -24.67 -4.25 -18.93
N ASP A 51 -25.58 -3.40 -18.45
CA ASP A 51 -25.22 -2.16 -17.73
C ASP A 51 -24.40 -2.46 -16.46
N LYS A 52 -24.80 -3.46 -15.68
CA LYS A 52 -24.09 -3.88 -14.49
C LYS A 52 -22.70 -4.45 -14.83
N MET A 53 -22.60 -5.25 -15.86
CA MET A 53 -21.34 -5.80 -16.33
C MET A 53 -20.36 -4.69 -16.74
N MET A 54 -20.84 -3.67 -17.46
CA MET A 54 -20.00 -2.51 -17.84
C MET A 54 -19.51 -1.73 -16.61
N LYS A 55 -20.38 -1.49 -15.62
CA LYS A 55 -19.99 -0.81 -14.37
C LYS A 55 -18.96 -1.61 -13.57
N VAL A 56 -19.14 -2.92 -13.46
CA VAL A 56 -18.18 -3.80 -12.79
C VAL A 56 -16.84 -3.79 -13.53
N ALA A 57 -16.84 -3.89 -14.85
CA ALA A 57 -15.62 -3.85 -15.66
C ALA A 57 -14.88 -2.51 -15.50
N GLN A 58 -15.61 -1.39 -15.51
CA GLN A 58 -15.02 -0.07 -15.26
C GLN A 58 -14.42 0.01 -13.85
N SER A 59 -15.14 -0.44 -12.82
CA SER A 59 -14.63 -0.45 -11.44
C SER A 59 -13.39 -1.32 -11.28
N ILE A 60 -13.31 -2.48 -11.96
CA ILE A 60 -12.11 -3.33 -11.98
C ILE A 60 -10.95 -2.59 -12.64
N GLY A 61 -11.19 -1.86 -13.75
CA GLY A 61 -10.18 -1.03 -14.40
C GLY A 61 -9.62 0.04 -13.47
N ASP A 62 -10.49 0.79 -12.82
CA ASP A 62 -10.11 1.84 -11.86
C ASP A 62 -9.32 1.27 -10.67
N LEU A 63 -9.76 0.11 -10.15
CA LEU A 63 -9.06 -0.60 -9.07
C LEU A 63 -7.70 -1.13 -9.51
N ALA A 64 -7.57 -1.63 -10.74
CA ALA A 64 -6.31 -2.10 -11.30
C ALA A 64 -5.32 -0.95 -11.54
N GLU A 65 -5.79 0.21 -12.03
CA GLU A 65 -4.97 1.40 -12.21
C GLU A 65 -4.36 1.85 -10.88
N ASN A 66 -5.15 1.82 -9.81
CA ASN A 66 -4.74 2.18 -8.44
C ASN A 66 -4.12 1.01 -7.67
N ARG A 67 -3.85 -0.13 -8.30
CA ARG A 67 -3.22 -1.33 -7.72
C ARG A 67 -4.02 -1.99 -6.59
N HIS A 68 -5.33 -1.78 -6.52
CA HIS A 68 -6.23 -2.47 -5.59
C HIS A 68 -6.78 -3.79 -6.14
N PHE A 69 -6.60 -4.05 -7.43
CA PHE A 69 -7.00 -5.28 -8.09
C PHE A 69 -5.86 -5.86 -8.92
N TYR A 70 -5.57 -7.12 -8.69
CA TYR A 70 -4.62 -7.90 -9.46
C TYR A 70 -5.28 -9.19 -9.91
N ALA A 71 -4.93 -9.64 -11.10
CA ALA A 71 -5.28 -10.95 -11.59
C ALA A 71 -4.03 -11.69 -12.06
N TYR A 72 -3.97 -12.98 -11.76
CA TYR A 72 -2.91 -13.88 -12.21
C TYR A 72 -3.55 -15.07 -12.92
N THR A 73 -2.92 -15.51 -13.99
CA THR A 73 -3.28 -16.73 -14.69
C THR A 73 -2.12 -17.70 -14.69
N PHE A 74 -2.42 -19.02 -14.61
CA PHE A 74 -1.45 -20.09 -14.76
C PHE A 74 -1.27 -20.51 -16.23
N HIS A 75 -1.95 -19.84 -17.17
CA HIS A 75 -1.90 -20.10 -18.61
C HIS A 75 -1.08 -19.02 -19.30
N GLU A 76 0.08 -19.38 -19.88
CA GLU A 76 1.00 -18.45 -20.52
C GLU A 76 0.39 -17.65 -21.68
N ASP A 77 -0.51 -18.28 -22.44
CA ASP A 77 -1.20 -17.65 -23.55
C ASP A 77 -2.19 -16.56 -23.12
N GLU A 78 -2.68 -16.61 -21.89
CA GLU A 78 -3.56 -15.61 -21.29
C GLU A 78 -2.79 -14.47 -20.63
N ALA A 79 -1.58 -14.71 -20.14
CA ALA A 79 -0.81 -13.74 -19.34
C ALA A 79 -0.67 -12.37 -20.02
N LYS A 80 -0.47 -12.34 -21.35
CA LYS A 80 -0.40 -11.12 -22.16
C LYS A 80 -1.66 -10.26 -22.11
N TYR A 81 -2.84 -10.90 -21.96
CA TYR A 81 -4.12 -10.17 -21.88
C TYR A 81 -4.27 -9.51 -20.50
N PHE A 82 -3.86 -10.20 -19.42
CA PHE A 82 -3.86 -9.65 -18.08
C PHE A 82 -2.86 -8.48 -17.95
N GLN A 83 -1.68 -8.62 -18.55
CA GLN A 83 -0.69 -7.53 -18.61
C GLN A 83 -1.22 -6.34 -19.42
N GLY A 84 -1.78 -6.59 -20.61
CA GLY A 84 -2.36 -5.56 -21.47
C GLY A 84 -3.54 -4.83 -20.83
N ALA A 85 -4.32 -5.51 -20.00
CA ALA A 85 -5.41 -4.93 -19.22
C ALA A 85 -4.94 -4.21 -17.93
N GLY A 86 -3.63 -4.20 -17.63
CA GLY A 86 -3.09 -3.58 -16.42
C GLY A 86 -3.37 -4.34 -15.13
N LEU A 87 -3.84 -5.60 -15.23
CA LEU A 87 -4.21 -6.44 -14.11
C LEU A 87 -3.02 -7.17 -13.46
N ALA A 88 -1.90 -7.29 -14.18
CA ALA A 88 -0.68 -7.95 -13.74
C ALA A 88 0.48 -6.95 -13.79
N LYS A 89 0.44 -5.93 -12.93
CA LYS A 89 1.51 -4.92 -12.84
C LYS A 89 2.65 -5.42 -11.96
N ASN A 90 3.84 -5.38 -12.51
CA ASN A 90 5.09 -5.68 -11.81
C ASN A 90 5.73 -4.42 -11.20
N ALA A 91 6.91 -4.58 -10.60
CA ALA A 91 7.81 -3.45 -10.28
C ALA A 91 8.13 -2.65 -11.56
N PRO A 92 8.58 -1.38 -11.45
CA PRO A 92 8.81 -0.50 -12.61
C PRO A 92 9.64 -1.16 -13.72
N GLU A 93 9.12 -1.24 -14.94
CA GLU A 93 9.75 -1.94 -16.08
C GLU A 93 9.88 -1.07 -17.33
N SER A 94 9.06 -0.02 -17.46
CA SER A 94 9.02 0.81 -18.65
C SER A 94 10.06 1.94 -18.59
N GLU A 95 10.96 1.98 -19.56
CA GLU A 95 11.85 3.13 -19.74
C GLU A 95 11.15 4.34 -20.36
N THR A 96 10.11 4.12 -21.19
CA THR A 96 9.39 5.19 -21.89
C THR A 96 8.30 5.85 -21.03
N ASN A 97 7.68 5.07 -20.13
CA ASN A 97 6.72 5.54 -19.14
C ASN A 97 7.31 5.27 -17.75
N PRO A 98 8.23 6.12 -17.28
CA PRO A 98 9.04 5.84 -16.11
C PRO A 98 8.19 5.86 -14.84
N GLU A 99 8.44 4.88 -13.97
CA GLU A 99 7.90 4.83 -12.61
C GLU A 99 9.03 4.59 -11.61
N THR A 100 9.00 5.27 -10.46
CA THR A 100 9.78 4.87 -9.29
C THR A 100 8.88 4.12 -8.32
N GLY A 101 9.39 3.05 -7.70
CA GLY A 101 8.59 2.18 -6.82
C GLY A 101 8.84 2.48 -5.35
N ILE A 102 7.78 2.65 -4.53
CA ILE A 102 7.89 2.64 -3.06
C ILE A 102 6.88 1.64 -2.51
N TYR A 103 7.41 0.53 -1.99
CA TYR A 103 6.58 -0.54 -1.44
C TYR A 103 6.80 -0.68 0.06
N ILE A 104 5.71 -0.81 0.81
CA ILE A 104 5.73 -0.94 2.26
C ILE A 104 5.04 -2.22 2.71
N SER A 105 5.54 -2.80 3.81
CA SER A 105 4.99 -4.00 4.43
C SER A 105 5.15 -3.91 5.95
N GLU A 106 4.05 -4.03 6.69
CA GLU A 106 4.08 -4.08 8.16
C GLU A 106 4.79 -5.35 8.64
N GLN A 107 5.80 -5.17 9.48
CA GLN A 107 6.59 -6.25 10.05
C GLN A 107 6.25 -6.53 11.52
N ASN A 108 5.62 -5.58 12.21
CA ASN A 108 5.10 -5.79 13.55
C ASN A 108 3.78 -6.58 13.45
N PRO A 109 3.64 -7.74 14.15
CA PRO A 109 2.36 -8.45 14.22
C PRO A 109 1.29 -7.60 14.92
N SER A 110 0.58 -6.79 14.14
CA SER A 110 -0.37 -5.79 14.62
C SER A 110 -1.44 -5.48 13.56
N LYS A 111 -2.41 -4.65 13.91
CA LYS A 111 -3.41 -4.09 13.00
C LYS A 111 -3.24 -2.56 12.86
N MET A 112 -1.99 -2.09 13.01
CA MET A 112 -1.66 -0.66 12.99
C MET A 112 -1.83 0.02 11.63
N GLY A 113 -1.94 -0.74 10.53
CA GLY A 113 -2.00 -0.19 9.17
C GLY A 113 -3.08 0.88 8.97
N TRP A 114 -4.23 0.76 9.64
CA TRP A 114 -5.29 1.77 9.58
C TRP A 114 -4.87 3.14 10.15
N TYR A 115 -3.95 3.15 11.10
CA TYR A 115 -3.48 4.36 11.78
C TYR A 115 -2.29 5.03 11.09
N ILE A 116 -1.78 4.44 10.00
CA ILE A 116 -0.69 5.00 9.25
C ILE A 116 -1.21 5.78 8.05
N ASP A 117 -1.03 7.09 8.10
CA ASP A 117 -1.29 7.96 6.97
C ASP A 117 -0.04 8.07 6.08
N ARG A 118 -0.26 8.24 4.80
CA ARG A 118 0.77 8.41 3.78
C ARG A 118 0.59 9.72 3.05
N SER A 119 1.69 10.41 2.80
CA SER A 119 1.76 11.56 1.90
C SER A 119 2.88 11.35 0.90
N SER A 120 2.59 11.52 -0.38
CA SER A 120 3.53 11.31 -1.47
C SER A 120 3.52 12.52 -2.40
N GLU A 121 4.71 13.06 -2.69
CA GLU A 121 4.88 14.20 -3.58
C GLU A 121 6.01 13.91 -4.56
N VAL A 122 5.78 14.22 -5.85
CA VAL A 122 6.76 14.13 -6.93
C VAL A 122 6.84 15.48 -7.60
N THR A 123 8.02 16.08 -7.59
CA THR A 123 8.28 17.38 -8.20
C THR A 123 9.29 17.24 -9.33
N LYS A 124 8.96 17.71 -10.53
CA LYS A 124 9.90 17.75 -11.64
C LYS A 124 10.92 18.85 -11.40
N THR A 125 12.22 18.51 -11.40
CA THR A 125 13.33 19.41 -11.12
C THR A 125 14.19 19.71 -12.36
N GLY A 126 13.99 18.94 -13.44
CA GLY A 126 14.65 19.10 -14.73
C GLY A 126 14.01 18.23 -15.80
N ASP A 127 14.58 18.18 -17.00
CA ASP A 127 13.99 17.44 -18.12
C ASP A 127 13.79 15.96 -17.80
N LYS A 128 14.78 15.32 -17.16
CA LYS A 128 14.78 13.89 -16.81
C LYS A 128 14.95 13.67 -15.31
N THR A 129 14.77 14.70 -14.49
CA THR A 129 15.03 14.64 -13.05
C THR A 129 13.80 15.04 -12.24
N TYR A 130 13.60 14.32 -11.13
CA TYR A 130 12.47 14.49 -10.24
C TYR A 130 12.93 14.40 -8.79
N HIS A 131 12.28 15.16 -7.91
CA HIS A 131 12.41 15.02 -6.46
C HIS A 131 11.19 14.30 -5.90
N VAL A 132 11.43 13.29 -5.08
CA VAL A 132 10.38 12.50 -4.42
C VAL A 132 10.43 12.73 -2.93
N LYS A 133 9.28 13.07 -2.34
CA LYS A 133 9.07 13.13 -0.89
C LYS A 133 7.97 12.16 -0.50
N TYR A 134 8.30 11.23 0.38
CA TYR A 134 7.38 10.19 0.86
C TYR A 134 7.36 10.16 2.38
N THR A 135 6.20 10.39 2.98
CA THR A 135 6.04 10.48 4.43
C THR A 135 4.99 9.48 4.92
N LEU A 136 5.35 8.74 5.96
CA LEU A 136 4.45 7.90 6.73
C LEU A 136 4.24 8.52 8.11
N THR A 137 3.00 8.66 8.55
CA THR A 137 2.65 9.26 9.83
C THR A 137 1.73 8.32 10.61
N ASN A 138 2.10 8.00 11.83
CA ASN A 138 1.23 7.30 12.76
C ASN A 138 0.34 8.33 13.47
N ARG A 139 -0.95 8.36 13.09
CA ARG A 139 -1.94 9.30 13.63
C ARG A 139 -2.62 8.82 14.90
N MET A 140 -2.26 7.63 15.41
CA MET A 140 -2.88 7.07 16.60
C MET A 140 -2.71 8.01 17.80
N THR A 141 -3.81 8.34 18.42
CA THR A 141 -3.85 9.19 19.63
C THR A 141 -3.68 8.35 20.89
N SER A 142 -3.33 8.99 22.01
CA SER A 142 -3.27 8.32 23.32
C SER A 142 -4.61 7.73 23.76
N THR A 143 -5.73 8.36 23.39
CA THR A 143 -7.09 7.87 23.66
C THR A 143 -7.37 6.60 22.87
N GLU A 144 -7.03 6.58 21.58
CA GLU A 144 -7.17 5.38 20.74
C GLU A 144 -6.27 4.24 21.23
N MET A 145 -5.02 4.56 21.61
CA MET A 145 -4.12 3.57 22.21
C MET A 145 -4.73 2.92 23.46
N ALA A 146 -5.29 3.71 24.37
CA ALA A 146 -5.90 3.21 25.58
C ALA A 146 -7.16 2.34 25.34
N ALA A 147 -7.84 2.55 24.21
CA ALA A 147 -9.04 1.81 23.82
C ALA A 147 -8.75 0.53 23.02
N CYS A 148 -7.51 0.34 22.55
CA CYS A 148 -7.13 -0.79 21.71
C CYS A 148 -6.43 -1.90 22.52
N THR A 149 -6.63 -3.15 22.09
CA THR A 149 -5.94 -4.33 22.64
C THR A 149 -4.55 -4.50 22.02
N SER A 150 -3.70 -5.34 22.65
CA SER A 150 -2.40 -5.73 22.08
C SER A 150 -2.52 -6.40 20.71
N TYR A 151 -3.66 -7.04 20.41
CA TYR A 151 -3.93 -7.57 19.07
C TYR A 151 -3.90 -6.50 17.98
N ILE A 152 -4.38 -5.29 18.29
CA ILE A 152 -4.31 -4.14 17.39
C ILE A 152 -2.94 -3.46 17.47
N LEU A 153 -2.47 -3.20 18.69
CA LEU A 153 -1.28 -2.39 18.94
C LEU A 153 0.03 -3.13 18.69
N GLY A 154 0.03 -4.47 18.71
CA GLY A 154 1.26 -5.26 18.72
C GLY A 154 2.07 -5.07 20.01
N GLY A 155 3.37 -5.35 19.94
CA GLY A 155 4.32 -5.13 21.03
C GLY A 155 4.48 -6.29 22.02
N GLU A 156 3.46 -7.12 22.21
CA GLU A 156 3.53 -8.33 23.02
C GLU A 156 3.89 -9.57 22.20
N GLN A 157 3.53 -9.56 20.92
CA GLN A 157 3.84 -10.66 20.02
C GLN A 157 5.31 -10.63 19.63
N LYS A 158 5.96 -11.74 19.83
CA LYS A 158 7.36 -11.93 19.43
C LYS A 158 7.42 -12.20 17.92
N GLY A 159 8.24 -11.42 17.22
CA GLY A 159 8.60 -11.68 15.84
C GLY A 159 9.45 -12.94 15.69
N VAL A 160 9.94 -13.20 14.49
CA VAL A 160 10.88 -14.28 14.22
C VAL A 160 12.11 -14.14 15.13
N GLY A 161 12.43 -15.17 15.90
CA GLY A 161 13.52 -15.14 16.90
C GLY A 161 13.12 -14.71 18.31
N GLY A 162 11.82 -14.47 18.58
CA GLY A 162 11.28 -14.28 19.94
C GLY A 162 11.45 -12.88 20.52
N VAL A 163 11.92 -11.91 19.74
CA VAL A 163 12.07 -10.51 20.15
C VAL A 163 10.89 -9.68 19.61
N PRO A 164 10.30 -8.77 20.40
CA PRO A 164 9.31 -7.83 19.89
C PRO A 164 9.89 -7.03 18.71
N VAL A 165 9.16 -6.98 17.60
CA VAL A 165 9.59 -6.21 16.42
C VAL A 165 9.59 -4.72 16.73
N ALA A 166 8.56 -4.25 17.46
CA ALA A 166 8.42 -2.85 17.86
C ALA A 166 7.61 -2.72 19.16
N PRO A 167 7.72 -1.60 19.90
CA PRO A 167 6.85 -1.31 21.03
C PRO A 167 5.37 -1.25 20.63
N SER A 168 4.49 -1.45 21.62
CA SER A 168 3.04 -1.34 21.45
C SER A 168 2.64 0.00 20.81
N GLY A 169 1.76 -0.04 19.82
CA GLY A 169 1.30 1.13 19.06
C GLY A 169 2.31 1.66 18.03
N THR A 170 3.50 1.08 17.93
CA THR A 170 4.50 1.46 16.92
C THR A 170 4.35 0.58 15.68
N SER A 171 4.14 1.21 14.53
CA SER A 171 4.20 0.53 13.23
C SER A 171 5.66 0.34 12.82
N ALA A 172 6.02 -0.86 12.36
CA ALA A 172 7.34 -1.19 11.86
C ALA A 172 7.25 -1.59 10.39
N GLN A 173 7.50 -0.63 9.51
CA GLN A 173 7.34 -0.80 8.06
C GLN A 173 8.67 -1.16 7.40
N ARG A 174 8.70 -2.30 6.70
CA ARG A 174 9.72 -2.53 5.68
C ARG A 174 9.42 -1.62 4.50
N VAL A 175 10.37 -0.78 4.14
CA VAL A 175 10.25 0.14 3.00
C VAL A 175 11.24 -0.28 1.93
N LEU A 176 10.73 -0.52 0.72
CA LEU A 176 11.50 -0.88 -0.47
C LEU A 176 11.36 0.23 -1.50
N ILE A 177 12.48 0.81 -1.94
CA ILE A 177 12.50 1.90 -2.92
C ILE A 177 13.26 1.43 -4.16
N TYR A 178 12.55 1.37 -5.30
CA TYR A 178 13.06 0.93 -6.60
C TYR A 178 13.34 2.11 -7.50
N ALA A 179 14.47 2.08 -8.18
CA ALA A 179 14.75 3.01 -9.27
C ALA A 179 13.83 2.73 -10.48
N PRO A 180 13.56 3.76 -11.30
CA PRO A 180 12.88 3.56 -12.57
C PRO A 180 13.76 2.71 -13.52
N ALA A 181 13.11 2.00 -14.44
CA ALA A 181 13.82 1.23 -15.46
C ALA A 181 14.74 2.13 -16.28
N GLY A 182 16.01 1.73 -16.46
CA GLY A 182 17.02 2.50 -17.15
C GLY A 182 17.43 3.83 -16.48
N GLY A 183 16.92 4.09 -15.29
CA GLY A 183 17.22 5.29 -14.51
C GLY A 183 17.97 4.99 -13.21
N SER A 184 17.99 5.96 -12.29
CA SER A 184 18.71 5.86 -11.03
C SER A 184 18.04 6.67 -9.91
N ILE A 185 18.38 6.32 -8.67
CA ILE A 185 18.03 7.07 -7.46
C ILE A 185 19.31 7.60 -6.85
N GLY A 186 19.30 8.88 -6.47
CA GLY A 186 20.37 9.51 -5.71
C GLY A 186 20.41 9.06 -4.24
N SER A 187 21.14 9.79 -3.43
CA SER A 187 21.19 9.53 -1.98
C SER A 187 19.82 9.75 -1.36
N ILE A 188 19.37 8.78 -0.56
CA ILE A 188 18.10 8.87 0.16
C ILE A 188 18.34 9.52 1.52
N ALA A 189 17.85 10.73 1.70
CA ALA A 189 17.76 11.39 2.99
C ALA A 189 16.55 10.84 3.75
N VAL A 190 16.71 10.64 5.07
CA VAL A 190 15.64 10.13 5.93
C VAL A 190 15.52 10.99 7.17
N THR A 191 14.28 11.25 7.60
CA THR A 191 13.94 11.90 8.86
C THR A 191 13.06 10.98 9.66
N GLY A 192 13.32 10.84 10.96
CA GLY A 192 12.62 9.91 11.86
C GLY A 192 13.43 8.65 12.16
N ASP A 193 12.80 7.64 12.78
CA ASP A 193 13.49 6.39 13.18
C ASP A 193 13.50 5.39 12.02
N VAL A 194 14.61 5.38 11.30
CA VAL A 194 14.87 4.46 10.18
C VAL A 194 16.14 3.66 10.44
N ARG A 195 16.01 2.34 10.37
CA ARG A 195 17.09 1.37 10.67
C ARG A 195 17.27 0.38 9.52
N ASP A 196 18.29 -0.46 9.62
CA ASP A 196 18.55 -1.60 8.72
C ASP A 196 18.56 -1.19 7.24
N ARG A 197 19.20 -0.05 6.95
CA ARG A 197 19.33 0.48 5.58
C ARG A 197 20.34 -0.34 4.81
N SER A 198 19.92 -0.87 3.67
CA SER A 198 20.77 -1.67 2.79
C SER A 198 20.35 -1.53 1.32
N ASN A 199 21.28 -1.79 0.42
CA ASN A 199 20.99 -2.04 -0.97
C ASN A 199 20.76 -3.53 -1.15
N ALA A 200 19.76 -3.89 -1.94
CA ALA A 200 19.40 -5.27 -2.24
C ALA A 200 19.05 -5.40 -3.73
N THR A 201 18.79 -6.61 -4.16
CA THR A 201 18.28 -6.92 -5.50
C THR A 201 17.09 -7.87 -5.35
N MET A 202 16.00 -7.58 -6.02
CA MET A 202 14.83 -8.44 -6.12
C MET A 202 14.38 -8.51 -7.57
N ASP A 203 14.17 -9.71 -8.09
CA ASP A 203 13.82 -9.98 -9.49
C ASP A 203 14.78 -9.30 -10.49
N GLY A 204 16.09 -9.30 -10.16
CA GLY A 204 17.14 -8.66 -10.97
C GLY A 204 17.18 -7.14 -10.91
N LYS A 205 16.30 -6.48 -10.14
CA LYS A 205 16.21 -5.02 -10.02
C LYS A 205 16.84 -4.53 -8.72
N PRO A 206 17.73 -3.52 -8.78
CA PRO A 206 18.30 -2.94 -7.58
C PRO A 206 17.22 -2.16 -6.80
N LEU A 207 17.30 -2.25 -5.48
CA LEU A 207 16.43 -1.52 -4.57
C LEU A 207 17.17 -1.09 -3.31
N ASN A 208 16.64 -0.05 -2.66
CA ASN A 208 16.98 0.30 -1.28
C ASN A 208 15.95 -0.31 -0.33
N SER A 209 16.42 -0.99 0.71
CA SER A 209 15.59 -1.54 1.78
C SER A 209 15.91 -0.88 3.11
N SER A 210 14.89 -0.61 3.91
CA SER A 210 15.04 -0.09 5.27
C SER A 210 13.86 -0.47 6.15
N MET A 211 14.02 -0.29 7.48
CA MET A 211 12.94 -0.42 8.46
C MET A 211 12.59 0.95 9.03
N ALA A 212 11.35 1.39 8.84
CA ALA A 212 10.79 2.60 9.44
C ALA A 212 10.00 2.24 10.69
N TYR A 213 10.34 2.83 11.83
CA TYR A 213 9.64 2.66 13.10
C TYR A 213 8.86 3.94 13.40
N ILE A 214 7.53 3.84 13.38
CA ILE A 214 6.65 5.00 13.44
C ILE A 214 5.82 4.91 14.73
N ALA A 215 6.32 5.54 15.80
CA ALA A 215 5.62 5.62 17.08
C ALA A 215 4.37 6.52 16.97
N PRO A 216 3.39 6.39 17.88
CA PRO A 216 2.20 7.24 17.89
C PRO A 216 2.53 8.73 17.83
N GLY A 217 1.89 9.47 16.94
CA GLY A 217 2.11 10.89 16.70
C GLY A 217 3.44 11.24 16.03
N LYS A 218 4.20 10.26 15.54
CA LYS A 218 5.47 10.47 14.83
C LYS A 218 5.34 10.19 13.34
N SER A 219 6.32 10.70 12.59
CA SER A 219 6.46 10.51 11.15
C SER A 219 7.86 10.04 10.78
N VAL A 220 7.92 9.34 9.67
CA VAL A 220 9.17 9.03 8.96
C VAL A 220 9.05 9.57 7.55
N THR A 221 10.06 10.27 7.07
CA THR A 221 10.11 10.86 5.72
C THR A 221 11.32 10.37 4.97
N TYR A 222 11.13 10.01 3.71
CA TYR A 222 12.16 9.70 2.73
C TYR A 222 12.14 10.78 1.66
N GLU A 223 13.31 11.36 1.36
CA GLU A 223 13.48 12.35 0.29
C GLU A 223 14.68 11.96 -0.57
N PHE A 224 14.47 11.94 -1.89
CA PHE A 224 15.51 11.56 -2.84
C PHE A 224 15.23 12.08 -4.24
N ASP A 225 16.30 12.25 -5.00
CA ASP A 225 16.22 12.61 -6.41
C ASP A 225 16.23 11.37 -7.28
N VAL A 226 15.49 11.43 -8.38
CA VAL A 226 15.36 10.36 -9.36
C VAL A 226 15.75 10.91 -10.72
N THR A 227 16.60 10.17 -11.43
CA THR A 227 16.87 10.40 -12.86
C THR A 227 16.24 9.27 -13.66
N VAL A 228 15.38 9.61 -14.61
CA VAL A 228 14.75 8.62 -15.50
C VAL A 228 15.63 8.34 -16.72
N SER A 229 15.32 7.25 -17.45
CA SER A 229 16.00 6.90 -18.69
C SER A 229 15.91 8.03 -19.74
N ASP A 230 16.93 8.18 -20.59
CA ASP A 230 16.90 9.06 -21.76
C ASP A 230 15.77 8.71 -22.73
N LYS A 231 15.29 7.46 -22.71
CA LYS A 231 14.15 6.99 -23.52
C LYS A 231 12.78 7.43 -22.96
N ALA A 232 12.73 8.06 -21.79
CA ALA A 232 11.46 8.48 -21.19
C ALA A 232 10.75 9.50 -22.11
N THR A 233 9.49 9.21 -22.43
CA THR A 233 8.62 10.07 -23.24
C THR A 233 7.43 10.64 -22.46
N ALA A 234 7.23 10.18 -21.24
CA ALA A 234 6.22 10.65 -20.30
C ALA A 234 6.87 11.11 -19.00
N ASP A 235 6.14 11.92 -18.24
CA ASP A 235 6.56 12.28 -16.88
C ASP A 235 6.53 11.06 -15.94
N MET A 236 7.49 11.06 -15.01
CA MET A 236 7.63 9.96 -14.04
C MET A 236 6.44 9.88 -13.09
N LYS A 237 5.94 8.68 -12.88
CA LYS A 237 4.91 8.39 -11.87
C LYS A 237 5.49 7.65 -10.67
N LEU A 238 4.85 7.80 -9.52
CA LEU A 238 5.13 7.03 -8.32
C LEU A 238 4.25 5.78 -8.27
N ASN A 239 4.89 4.62 -8.30
CA ASN A 239 4.27 3.33 -8.13
C ASN A 239 4.40 2.92 -6.65
N GLN A 240 3.31 2.86 -5.91
CA GLN A 240 3.35 2.63 -4.46
C GLN A 240 2.35 1.56 -4.02
N THR A 241 2.62 0.93 -2.86
CA THR A 241 1.68 0.00 -2.24
C THR A 241 0.29 0.66 -2.13
N PRO A 242 -0.80 0.00 -2.55
CA PRO A 242 -2.13 0.54 -2.39
C PRO A 242 -2.46 0.77 -0.91
N CYS A 243 -3.26 1.81 -0.63
CA CYS A 243 -3.71 2.16 0.70
C CYS A 243 -5.15 1.71 0.90
N GLY A 244 -5.49 1.12 2.04
CA GLY A 244 -6.86 0.76 2.39
C GLY A 244 -7.80 1.97 2.59
N LYS A 245 -7.26 3.17 2.73
CA LYS A 245 -7.99 4.43 2.63
C LYS A 245 -8.11 4.81 1.16
N MET A 246 -9.24 5.41 0.77
CA MET A 246 -9.60 5.67 -0.63
C MET A 246 -8.62 6.56 -1.42
N THR A 247 -7.67 7.21 -0.75
CA THR A 247 -6.71 8.10 -1.38
C THR A 247 -5.33 7.45 -1.47
N ASN A 248 -4.99 6.97 -2.66
CA ASN A 248 -3.61 6.67 -3.03
C ASN A 248 -2.94 7.87 -3.72
N ASP A 249 -3.49 9.06 -3.48
CA ASP A 249 -3.14 10.26 -4.21
C ASP A 249 -1.66 10.60 -4.04
N VAL A 250 -1.00 10.80 -5.17
CA VAL A 250 0.34 11.37 -5.26
C VAL A 250 0.18 12.80 -5.75
N LYS A 251 0.73 13.75 -5.02
CA LYS A 251 0.79 15.12 -5.49
C LYS A 251 1.91 15.25 -6.51
N TYR A 252 1.54 15.57 -7.76
CA TYR A 252 2.48 15.81 -8.85
C TYR A 252 2.63 17.30 -9.10
N ASN A 253 3.88 17.79 -9.17
CA ASN A 253 4.26 19.16 -9.48
C ASN A 253 5.18 19.13 -10.72
N TYR A 254 4.56 19.06 -11.91
CA TYR A 254 5.25 19.02 -13.20
C TYR A 254 5.24 20.38 -13.88
#